data_d9761a3a8926ace9cdba6ca9870b68e7
#
_entry.id   d9761a3a8926ace9cdba6ca9870b68e7
#
_cell.length_a   1.000
_cell.length_b   1.000
_cell.length_c   1.000
_cell.angle_alpha   90.00
_cell.angle_beta   90.00
_cell.angle_gamma   90.00
#
_symmetry.space_group_name_H-M   'P 1'
#
loop_
_entity.id
_entity.type
_entity.pdbx_description
1 polymer ?
#
loop_
_entity_poly.entity_id
_entity_poly.type
_entity_poly.pdbx_seq_one_letter_code
_entity_poly.pdbx_strand_id
1 'polypeptide(L)'
;MKDGFLKAAAAAPKIRVADPAWNALEICKALDSCYAQRAKLIVLPELCLTGYTCQDLFLQERLLEESLEGLQTVLEHTKGHDALTFVGLPFEKDGKLYNVAAAVQDGRILGLVPKQNIPNYGEFYDCLLYTSPSP
;
A
#
# COMPACT_ATOMS: atom_id res chain seq x y z
N MET A 1 20.60 6.15 -10.39
CA MET A 1 20.10 6.65 -11.70
C MET A 1 21.28 6.85 -12.64
N LYS A 2 21.19 6.30 -13.82
CA LYS A 2 22.28 6.34 -14.79
C LYS A 2 21.79 7.03 -16.07
N ASP A 3 22.58 7.96 -16.59
CA ASP A 3 22.27 8.70 -17.84
C ASP A 3 20.94 9.45 -17.79
N GLY A 4 20.49 9.87 -16.62
CA GLY A 4 19.24 10.59 -16.46
C GLY A 4 17.99 9.72 -16.48
N PHE A 5 18.12 8.38 -16.52
CA PHE A 5 16.99 7.46 -16.56
C PHE A 5 16.80 6.73 -15.24
N LEU A 6 15.55 6.52 -14.88
CA LEU A 6 15.15 5.78 -13.68
C LEU A 6 14.24 4.64 -14.10
N LYS A 7 14.54 3.42 -13.65
CA LYS A 7 13.67 2.28 -13.92
C LYS A 7 12.55 2.22 -12.91
N ALA A 8 11.32 2.29 -13.40
CA ALA A 8 10.11 2.19 -12.59
C ALA A 8 9.39 0.87 -12.89
N ALA A 9 8.71 0.34 -11.88
CA ALA A 9 7.90 -0.86 -12.01
C ALA A 9 6.53 -0.63 -11.39
N ALA A 10 5.50 -1.12 -12.06
CA ALA A 10 4.16 -1.27 -11.49
C ALA A 10 3.98 -2.77 -11.26
N ALA A 11 3.79 -3.17 -10.02
CA ALA A 11 3.65 -4.58 -9.66
C ALA A 11 2.25 -4.87 -9.17
N ALA A 12 1.66 -5.98 -9.60
CA ALA A 12 0.32 -6.40 -9.21
C ALA A 12 0.39 -7.80 -8.59
N PRO A 13 0.70 -7.90 -7.29
CA PRO A 13 0.76 -9.20 -6.63
C PRO A 13 -0.64 -9.82 -6.51
N LYS A 14 -0.69 -11.11 -6.26
CA LYS A 14 -1.95 -11.78 -5.92
C LYS A 14 -2.41 -11.27 -4.57
N ILE A 15 -3.72 -11.03 -4.44
CA ILE A 15 -4.29 -10.47 -3.21
C ILE A 15 -5.41 -11.38 -2.71
N ARG A 16 -5.46 -11.58 -1.39
CA ARG A 16 -6.60 -12.17 -0.69
C ARG A 16 -7.32 -11.08 0.09
N VAL A 17 -8.63 -10.99 -0.10
CA VAL A 17 -9.44 -9.99 0.60
C VAL A 17 -9.34 -10.22 2.12
N ALA A 18 -9.10 -9.14 2.87
CA ALA A 18 -9.03 -9.14 4.32
C ALA A 18 -7.97 -10.07 4.92
N ASP A 19 -6.87 -10.30 4.21
CA ASP A 19 -5.75 -11.12 4.70
C ASP A 19 -4.41 -10.37 4.55
N PRO A 20 -4.17 -9.33 5.37
CA PRO A 20 -2.96 -8.52 5.24
C PRO A 20 -1.66 -9.29 5.41
N ALA A 21 -1.62 -10.29 6.29
CA ALA A 21 -0.42 -11.09 6.51
C ALA A 21 -0.02 -11.84 5.23
N TRP A 22 -0.99 -12.50 4.57
CA TRP A 22 -0.74 -13.19 3.32
C TRP A 22 -0.38 -12.21 2.21
N ASN A 23 -1.10 -11.08 2.14
CA ASN A 23 -0.86 -10.06 1.12
C ASN A 23 0.53 -9.44 1.28
N ALA A 24 0.98 -9.20 2.51
CA ALA A 24 2.32 -8.66 2.75
C ALA A 24 3.41 -9.59 2.21
N LEU A 25 3.25 -10.90 2.38
CA LEU A 25 4.21 -11.87 1.85
C LEU A 25 4.22 -11.88 0.32
N GLU A 26 3.07 -11.78 -0.31
CA GLU A 26 2.97 -11.69 -1.77
C GLU A 26 3.58 -10.39 -2.31
N ILE A 27 3.39 -9.29 -1.56
CA ILE A 27 4.04 -8.02 -1.89
C ILE A 27 5.56 -8.18 -1.82
N CYS A 28 6.08 -8.82 -0.79
CA CYS A 28 7.53 -9.05 -0.67
C CYS A 28 8.08 -9.85 -1.85
N LYS A 29 7.36 -10.87 -2.32
CA LYS A 29 7.76 -11.61 -3.52
C LYS A 29 7.79 -10.73 -4.76
N ALA A 30 6.79 -9.88 -4.92
CA ALA A 30 6.74 -8.93 -6.04
C ALA A 30 7.90 -7.95 -5.97
N LEU A 31 8.25 -7.47 -4.78
CA LEU A 31 9.39 -6.57 -4.59
C LEU A 31 10.70 -7.25 -4.97
N ASP A 32 10.90 -8.52 -4.61
CA ASP A 32 12.10 -9.26 -4.99
C ASP A 32 12.28 -9.31 -6.50
N SER A 33 11.19 -9.54 -7.23
CA SER A 33 11.21 -9.51 -8.70
C SER A 33 11.59 -8.12 -9.23
N CYS A 34 11.06 -7.07 -8.63
CA CYS A 34 11.39 -5.70 -9.02
C CYS A 34 12.84 -5.36 -8.70
N TYR A 35 13.36 -5.81 -7.56
CA TYR A 35 14.77 -5.60 -7.18
C TYR A 35 15.70 -6.31 -8.14
N ALA A 36 15.36 -7.54 -8.55
CA ALA A 36 16.16 -8.29 -9.52
C ALA A 36 16.28 -7.56 -10.85
N GLN A 37 15.25 -6.77 -11.21
CA GLN A 37 15.25 -5.95 -12.41
C GLN A 37 15.82 -4.55 -12.19
N ARG A 38 16.32 -4.27 -10.99
CA ARG A 38 16.93 -2.98 -10.61
C ARG A 38 15.96 -1.80 -10.70
N ALA A 39 14.68 -2.03 -10.40
CA ALA A 39 13.71 -0.96 -10.31
C ALA A 39 14.02 -0.05 -9.13
N LYS A 40 13.89 1.27 -9.30
CA LYS A 40 14.15 2.28 -8.27
C LYS A 40 12.88 2.98 -7.81
N LEU A 41 11.79 2.83 -8.55
CA LEU A 41 10.47 3.31 -8.17
C LEU A 41 9.50 2.16 -8.40
N ILE A 42 8.79 1.76 -7.35
CA ILE A 42 7.87 0.62 -7.39
C ILE A 42 6.51 1.07 -6.89
N VAL A 43 5.47 0.88 -7.70
CA VAL A 43 4.10 1.24 -7.36
C VAL A 43 3.28 -0.05 -7.29
N LEU A 44 2.60 -0.24 -6.16
CA LEU A 44 1.70 -1.36 -5.93
C LEU A 44 0.25 -0.89 -6.05
N PRO A 45 -0.72 -1.81 -6.22
CA PRO A 45 -2.12 -1.43 -6.37
C PRO A 45 -2.69 -0.75 -5.13
N GLU A 46 -3.73 0.03 -5.33
CA GLU A 46 -4.52 0.63 -4.27
C GLU A 46 -5.02 -0.45 -3.31
N LEU A 47 -4.92 -0.18 -2.00
CA LEU A 47 -5.38 -1.10 -0.94
C LEU A 47 -4.81 -2.52 -1.06
N CYS A 48 -3.57 -2.66 -1.52
CA CYS A 48 -2.98 -3.98 -1.78
C CYS A 48 -2.77 -4.82 -0.52
N LEU A 49 -2.73 -4.21 0.67
CA LEU A 49 -2.62 -4.98 1.92
C LEU A 49 -3.93 -5.62 2.35
N THR A 50 -5.08 -5.08 1.96
CA THR A 50 -6.40 -5.61 2.37
C THR A 50 -7.23 -6.14 1.23
N GLY A 51 -6.95 -5.71 0.00
CA GLY A 51 -7.84 -5.91 -1.13
C GLY A 51 -8.84 -4.76 -1.24
N TYR A 52 -9.20 -4.42 -2.46
CA TYR A 52 -10.04 -3.26 -2.74
C TYR A 52 -11.50 -3.48 -2.33
N THR A 53 -11.99 -4.70 -2.43
CA THR A 53 -13.42 -5.01 -2.24
C THR A 53 -13.77 -5.47 -0.82
N CYS A 54 -13.02 -5.04 0.19
CA CYS A 54 -13.32 -5.38 1.59
C CYS A 54 -14.64 -4.77 2.08
N GLN A 55 -15.05 -3.65 1.51
CA GLN A 55 -16.29 -2.94 1.89
C GLN A 55 -16.36 -2.68 3.41
N ASP A 56 -17.42 -3.17 4.08
CA ASP A 56 -17.63 -2.92 5.51
C ASP A 56 -16.55 -3.52 6.42
N LEU A 57 -15.75 -4.44 5.91
CA LEU A 57 -14.65 -5.01 6.69
C LEU A 57 -13.61 -3.96 7.06
N PHE A 58 -13.52 -2.86 6.31
CA PHE A 58 -12.64 -1.74 6.67
C PHE A 58 -12.95 -1.14 8.03
N LEU A 59 -14.17 -1.32 8.54
CA LEU A 59 -14.57 -0.82 9.85
C LEU A 59 -14.10 -1.70 11.00
N GLN A 60 -13.55 -2.87 10.71
CA GLN A 60 -13.08 -3.78 11.74
C GLN A 60 -11.70 -3.34 12.23
N GLU A 61 -11.61 -3.00 13.52
CA GLU A 61 -10.36 -2.58 14.15
C GLU A 61 -9.25 -3.60 13.94
N ARG A 62 -9.57 -4.89 14.04
CA ARG A 62 -8.61 -5.97 13.83
C ARG A 62 -8.00 -5.94 12.43
N LEU A 63 -8.80 -5.67 11.40
CA LEU A 63 -8.29 -5.58 10.04
C LEU A 63 -7.31 -4.42 9.89
N LEU A 64 -7.61 -3.29 10.53
CA LEU A 64 -6.72 -2.12 10.50
C LEU A 64 -5.40 -2.42 11.20
N GLU A 65 -5.44 -3.10 12.35
CA GLU A 65 -4.23 -3.50 13.08
C GLU A 65 -3.40 -4.48 12.24
N GLU A 66 -4.04 -5.48 11.64
CA GLU A 66 -3.36 -6.45 10.78
C GLU A 66 -2.75 -5.80 9.55
N SER A 67 -3.39 -4.75 9.02
CA SER A 67 -2.83 -3.96 7.91
C SER A 67 -1.52 -3.28 8.31
N LEU A 68 -1.47 -2.72 9.53
CA LEU A 68 -0.25 -2.09 10.03
C LEU A 68 0.86 -3.12 10.26
N GLU A 69 0.50 -4.31 10.75
CA GLU A 69 1.47 -5.40 10.91
C GLU A 69 1.99 -5.86 9.54
N GLY A 70 1.10 -5.95 8.55
CA GLY A 70 1.49 -6.27 7.18
C GLY A 70 2.43 -5.22 6.59
N LEU A 71 2.14 -3.95 6.83
CA LEU A 71 3.03 -2.86 6.42
C LEU A 71 4.40 -3.01 7.08
N GLN A 72 4.45 -3.37 8.37
CA GLN A 72 5.71 -3.60 9.06
C GLN A 72 6.50 -4.73 8.41
N THR A 73 5.85 -5.81 8.01
CA THR A 73 6.48 -6.91 7.28
C THR A 73 7.13 -6.41 5.98
N VAL A 74 6.40 -5.59 5.23
CA VAL A 74 6.92 -5.01 3.98
C VAL A 74 8.10 -4.08 4.26
N LEU A 75 8.00 -3.24 5.31
CA LEU A 75 9.08 -2.34 5.71
C LEU A 75 10.37 -3.10 6.01
N GLU A 76 10.29 -4.17 6.78
CA GLU A 76 11.46 -4.99 7.09
C GLU A 76 12.09 -5.55 5.80
N HIS A 77 11.26 -5.91 4.84
CA HIS A 77 11.73 -6.45 3.58
C HIS A 77 12.44 -5.40 2.70
N THR A 78 12.10 -4.13 2.86
CA THR A 78 12.73 -3.05 2.09
C THR A 78 14.09 -2.64 2.63
N LYS A 79 14.51 -3.11 3.82
CA LYS A 79 15.81 -2.77 4.39
C LYS A 79 16.94 -3.19 3.45
N GLY A 80 17.89 -2.29 3.24
CA GLY A 80 19.01 -2.52 2.34
C GLY A 80 18.71 -2.22 0.88
N HIS A 81 17.49 -1.78 0.55
CA HIS A 81 17.10 -1.43 -0.82
C HIS A 81 16.76 0.06 -0.88
N ASP A 82 17.31 0.75 -1.85
CA ASP A 82 17.10 2.19 -2.03
C ASP A 82 15.88 2.54 -2.90
N ALA A 83 15.19 1.53 -3.42
CA ALA A 83 13.98 1.76 -4.22
C ALA A 83 12.89 2.43 -3.39
N LEU A 84 12.22 3.42 -3.98
CA LEU A 84 11.05 4.05 -3.38
C LEU A 84 9.83 3.23 -3.76
N THR A 85 9.08 2.76 -2.76
CA THR A 85 7.92 1.88 -2.97
C THR A 85 6.67 2.52 -2.37
N PHE A 86 5.56 2.45 -3.10
CA PHE A 86 4.25 2.90 -2.62
C PHE A 86 3.36 1.71 -2.34
N VAL A 87 2.92 1.57 -1.09
CA VAL A 87 2.11 0.44 -0.60
C VAL A 87 0.73 0.95 -0.20
N GLY A 88 -0.32 0.38 -0.76
CA GLY A 88 -1.71 0.79 -0.47
C GLY A 88 -2.30 0.08 0.74
N LEU A 89 -2.95 0.83 1.63
CA LEU A 89 -3.63 0.27 2.80
C LEU A 89 -4.69 1.25 3.33
N PRO A 90 -5.68 0.73 4.08
CA PRO A 90 -6.56 1.60 4.86
C PRO A 90 -5.83 2.06 6.12
N PHE A 91 -6.03 3.30 6.52
CA PHE A 91 -5.37 3.88 7.68
C PHE A 91 -6.35 4.75 8.47
N GLU A 92 -6.40 4.53 9.78
CA GLU A 92 -7.24 5.34 10.66
C GLU A 92 -6.41 6.39 11.37
N LYS A 93 -6.92 7.62 11.37
CA LYS A 93 -6.32 8.73 12.11
C LYS A 93 -7.42 9.62 12.66
N ASP A 94 -7.37 9.91 13.96
CA ASP A 94 -8.31 10.78 14.65
C ASP A 94 -9.78 10.36 14.44
N GLY A 95 -10.02 9.04 14.47
CA GLY A 95 -11.35 8.47 14.27
C GLY A 95 -11.84 8.45 12.83
N LYS A 96 -11.02 8.86 11.88
CA LYS A 96 -11.36 8.87 10.45
C LYS A 96 -10.55 7.82 9.71
N LEU A 97 -11.19 7.17 8.73
CA LEU A 97 -10.59 6.12 7.93
C LEU A 97 -10.19 6.66 6.56
N TYR A 98 -8.93 6.46 6.19
CA TYR A 98 -8.36 6.95 4.93
C TYR A 98 -7.88 5.79 4.07
N ASN A 99 -7.98 5.95 2.76
CA ASN A 99 -7.33 5.11 1.78
C ASN A 99 -6.00 5.79 1.46
N VAL A 100 -4.87 5.19 1.84
CA VAL A 100 -3.56 5.83 1.72
C VAL A 100 -2.59 4.98 0.90
N ALA A 101 -1.59 5.65 0.35
CA ALA A 101 -0.39 5.02 -0.16
C ALA A 101 0.76 5.39 0.78
N ALA A 102 1.40 4.38 1.36
CA ALA A 102 2.58 4.59 2.20
C ALA A 102 3.81 4.63 1.30
N ALA A 103 4.56 5.72 1.36
CA ALA A 103 5.85 5.83 0.67
C ALA A 103 6.92 5.27 1.58
N VAL A 104 7.56 4.19 1.17
CA VAL A 104 8.55 3.47 1.99
C VAL A 104 9.88 3.34 1.26
N GLN A 105 10.97 3.35 2.02
CA GLN A 105 12.31 3.20 1.47
C GLN A 105 13.27 2.76 2.58
N ASP A 106 14.05 1.73 2.32
CA ASP A 106 15.09 1.25 3.23
C ASP A 106 14.59 1.10 4.68
N GLY A 107 13.47 0.41 4.85
CA GLY A 107 12.90 0.11 6.15
C GLY A 107 12.20 1.29 6.82
N ARG A 108 11.98 2.41 6.12
CA ARG A 108 11.37 3.62 6.71
C ARG A 108 10.14 4.06 5.93
N ILE A 109 9.16 4.58 6.66
CA ILE A 109 8.01 5.25 6.06
C ILE A 109 8.39 6.72 5.87
N LEU A 110 8.36 7.19 4.62
CA LEU A 110 8.66 8.58 4.30
C LEU A 110 7.42 9.46 4.42
N GLY A 111 6.23 8.88 4.24
CA GLY A 111 4.99 9.62 4.33
C GLY A 111 3.80 8.75 3.95
N LEU A 112 2.61 9.25 4.24
CA LEU A 112 1.33 8.63 3.87
C LEU A 112 0.58 9.61 2.97
N VAL A 113 0.17 9.15 1.79
CA VAL A 113 -0.54 9.98 0.82
C VAL A 113 -2.00 9.52 0.75
N PRO A 114 -2.96 10.29 1.29
CA PRO A 114 -4.36 9.89 1.23
C PRO A 114 -4.96 10.15 -0.16
N LYS A 115 -5.84 9.26 -0.58
CA LYS A 115 -6.59 9.41 -1.82
C LYS A 115 -7.66 10.49 -1.62
N GLN A 116 -7.82 11.36 -2.60
CA GLN A 116 -8.76 12.48 -2.49
C GLN A 116 -10.09 12.25 -3.21
N ASN A 117 -10.07 11.58 -4.36
CA ASN A 117 -11.28 11.33 -5.14
C ASN A 117 -11.67 9.87 -5.00
N ILE A 118 -12.66 9.59 -4.15
CA ILE A 118 -13.06 8.23 -3.82
C ILE A 118 -14.31 7.85 -4.60
N PRO A 119 -14.27 6.79 -5.45
CA PRO A 119 -15.47 6.33 -6.13
C PRO A 119 -16.47 5.76 -5.13
N ASN A 120 -17.75 5.94 -5.40
CA ASN A 120 -18.85 5.59 -4.48
C ASN A 120 -19.97 4.88 -5.23
N TYR A 121 -19.62 3.84 -6.00
CA TYR A 121 -20.61 3.06 -6.75
C TYR A 121 -20.13 1.63 -6.96
N GLY A 122 -21.05 0.68 -6.87
CA GLY A 122 -20.80 -0.73 -7.13
C GLY A 122 -19.62 -1.30 -6.31
N GLU A 123 -18.75 -2.02 -6.98
CA GLU A 123 -17.56 -2.62 -6.36
C GLU A 123 -16.51 -1.59 -5.93
N PHE A 124 -16.66 -0.35 -6.39
CA PHE A 124 -15.78 0.76 -6.02
C PHE A 124 -16.34 1.57 -4.85
N TYR A 125 -17.13 0.95 -4.00
CA TYR A 125 -17.79 1.61 -2.88
C TYR A 125 -16.79 1.90 -1.75
N ASP A 126 -16.29 3.14 -1.74
CA ASP A 126 -15.32 3.64 -0.75
C ASP A 126 -15.92 4.71 0.15
N CYS A 127 -17.25 4.79 0.27
CA CYS A 127 -17.89 5.88 1.01
C CYS A 127 -17.55 5.89 2.51
N LEU A 128 -16.99 4.80 3.01
CA LEU A 128 -16.52 4.72 4.40
C LEU A 128 -15.13 5.32 4.60
N LEU A 129 -14.43 5.63 3.51
CA LEU A 129 -13.10 6.20 3.56
C LEU A 129 -13.17 7.71 3.34
N TYR A 130 -12.45 8.46 4.17
CA TYR A 130 -12.41 9.92 4.07
C TYR A 130 -11.34 10.36 3.10
N THR A 131 -11.61 11.48 2.38
CA THR A 131 -10.59 12.14 1.58
C THR A 131 -9.88 13.17 2.44
N SER A 132 -8.59 13.43 2.15
CA SER A 132 -7.92 14.54 2.79
C SER A 132 -8.42 15.86 2.21
N PRO A 133 -8.42 16.96 3.00
CA PRO A 133 -8.71 18.28 2.45
C PRO A 133 -7.70 18.64 1.37
N SER A 134 -8.14 19.37 0.35
CA SER A 134 -7.23 19.90 -0.64
C SER A 134 -6.27 20.91 0.00
N PRO A 135 -4.99 20.86 -0.35
CA PRO A 135 -4.03 21.83 0.16
C PRO A 135 -4.37 23.27 -0.29
#